data_ce161146e4666f575c39d3aa92fa215c
#
_entry.id   ce161146e4666f575c39d3aa92fa215c
#
_cell.length_a   1.000
_cell.length_b   1.000
_cell.length_c   1.000
_cell.angle_alpha   90.00
_cell.angle_beta   90.00
_cell.angle_gamma   90.00
#
_symmetry.space_group_name_H-M   'P 1'
#
loop_
_entity.id
_entity.type
_entity.pdbx_description
1 polymer ?
#
loop_
_entity_poly.entity_id
_entity_poly.type
_entity_poly.pdbx_seq_one_letter_code
_entity_poly.pdbx_strand_id
1 'polypeptide(L)'
;MFESLVPYIKDRLTKHHELYSGQCKAEYWEENCAYALRQAGFGSDWSPDFNHGVGVDQTTDNNIRISNKGGKVLEDLSEMTISGSRLTKHKTISDKLEFLKTKHEDYVLCLATNNDDWKKTKKYYFVVIDSKKLNYSDQNWDELIGIRGKSKGKVTGWECTSEGFNAKIQRSMSDQLWTDISSSIFEEIHEITIG
;
A
#
# COMPACT_ATOMS: atom_id res chain seq x y z
N MET A 1 5.19 8.09 15.47
CA MET A 1 3.75 8.17 15.87
C MET A 1 3.13 6.77 15.97
N PHE A 2 3.33 5.92 14.98
CA PHE A 2 2.70 4.59 14.91
C PHE A 2 3.55 3.44 15.46
N GLU A 3 4.75 3.71 16.01
CA GLU A 3 5.60 2.71 16.66
C GLU A 3 4.86 1.92 17.76
N SER A 4 3.97 2.60 18.51
CA SER A 4 3.15 1.97 19.54
C SER A 4 2.21 0.87 19.03
N LEU A 5 1.97 0.78 17.72
CA LEU A 5 1.18 -0.29 17.09
C LEU A 5 1.94 -1.61 17.00
N VAL A 6 3.28 -1.55 16.95
CA VAL A 6 4.15 -2.72 16.64
C VAL A 6 3.89 -3.92 17.55
N PRO A 7 3.76 -3.79 18.89
CA PRO A 7 3.46 -4.92 19.75
C PRO A 7 2.13 -5.61 19.43
N TYR A 8 1.10 -4.82 19.10
CA TYR A 8 -0.24 -5.33 18.79
C TYR A 8 -0.30 -5.96 17.40
N ILE A 9 0.42 -5.39 16.42
CA ILE A 9 0.58 -5.99 15.09
C ILE A 9 1.28 -7.34 15.24
N LYS A 10 2.35 -7.43 16.01
CA LYS A 10 3.07 -8.68 16.28
C LYS A 10 2.17 -9.74 16.92
N ASP A 11 1.37 -9.37 17.91
CA ASP A 11 0.38 -10.27 18.54
C ASP A 11 -0.60 -10.85 17.51
N ARG A 12 -1.18 -10.00 16.66
CA ARG A 12 -2.12 -10.43 15.62
C ARG A 12 -1.47 -11.32 14.56
N LEU A 13 -0.25 -11.00 14.14
CA LEU A 13 0.50 -11.81 13.18
C LEU A 13 0.88 -13.18 13.79
N THR A 14 1.23 -13.23 15.07
CA THR A 14 1.49 -14.47 15.78
C THR A 14 0.25 -15.37 15.77
N LYS A 15 -0.91 -14.85 16.17
CA LYS A 15 -2.19 -15.57 16.13
C LYS A 15 -2.59 -16.00 14.71
N HIS A 16 -2.33 -15.16 13.70
CA HIS A 16 -2.55 -15.54 12.30
C HIS A 16 -1.73 -16.79 11.94
N HIS A 17 -0.44 -16.84 12.34
CA HIS A 17 0.44 -17.97 12.02
C HIS A 17 0.23 -19.22 12.88
N GLU A 18 -0.47 -19.12 13.99
CA GLU A 18 -0.97 -20.29 14.72
C GLU A 18 -2.04 -21.04 13.92
N LEU A 19 -2.83 -20.31 13.12
CA LEU A 19 -3.95 -20.86 12.35
C LEU A 19 -3.60 -21.09 10.88
N TYR A 20 -2.77 -20.24 10.29
CA TYR A 20 -2.49 -20.22 8.86
C TYR A 20 -1.00 -20.29 8.56
N SER A 21 -0.64 -21.14 7.61
CA SER A 21 0.74 -21.24 7.11
C SER A 21 1.07 -20.16 6.07
N GLY A 22 0.07 -19.45 5.55
CA GLY A 22 0.20 -18.40 4.53
C GLY A 22 0.52 -17.04 5.15
N GLN A 23 1.17 -16.14 4.37
CA GLN A 23 1.41 -14.76 4.84
C GLN A 23 0.07 -14.03 5.09
N CYS A 24 0.08 -13.07 6.01
CA CYS A 24 -1.05 -12.17 6.22
C CYS A 24 -1.29 -11.35 4.96
N LYS A 25 -2.43 -11.57 4.31
CA LYS A 25 -2.84 -10.86 3.10
C LYS A 25 -3.42 -9.48 3.43
N ALA A 26 -3.51 -8.62 2.41
CA ALA A 26 -4.06 -7.27 2.55
C ALA A 26 -5.46 -7.27 3.20
N GLU A 27 -6.32 -8.24 2.87
CA GLU A 27 -7.68 -8.38 3.42
C GLU A 27 -7.69 -8.50 4.96
N TYR A 28 -6.72 -9.25 5.52
CA TYR A 28 -6.58 -9.39 6.98
C TYR A 28 -5.77 -8.25 7.60
N TRP A 29 -4.99 -7.55 6.78
CA TRP A 29 -4.17 -6.44 7.26
C TRP A 29 -5.03 -5.27 7.74
N GLU A 30 -6.09 -4.92 7.02
CA GLU A 30 -7.00 -3.85 7.42
C GLU A 30 -7.59 -4.10 8.82
N GLU A 31 -8.12 -5.30 9.08
CA GLU A 31 -8.64 -5.69 10.38
C GLU A 31 -7.55 -5.69 11.47
N ASN A 32 -6.38 -6.25 11.17
CA ASN A 32 -5.28 -6.31 12.11
C ASN A 32 -4.75 -4.92 12.48
N CYS A 33 -4.70 -4.01 11.50
CA CYS A 33 -4.34 -2.61 11.72
C CYS A 33 -5.38 -1.90 12.59
N ALA A 34 -6.67 -2.08 12.30
CA ALA A 34 -7.76 -1.53 13.11
C ALA A 34 -7.69 -2.01 14.57
N TYR A 35 -7.44 -3.29 14.78
CA TYR A 35 -7.21 -3.82 16.12
C TYR A 35 -6.03 -3.12 16.81
N ALA A 36 -4.89 -3.03 16.14
CA ALA A 36 -3.69 -2.40 16.70
C ALA A 36 -3.93 -0.92 17.05
N LEU A 37 -4.61 -0.17 16.18
CA LEU A 37 -4.97 1.23 16.44
C LEU A 37 -5.85 1.38 17.69
N ARG A 38 -6.87 0.53 17.84
CA ARG A 38 -7.76 0.53 19.02
C ARG A 38 -7.00 0.20 20.30
N GLN A 39 -6.13 -0.81 20.28
CA GLN A 39 -5.33 -1.21 21.45
C GLN A 39 -4.29 -0.16 21.84
N ALA A 40 -3.75 0.57 20.87
CA ALA A 40 -2.80 1.65 21.12
C ALA A 40 -3.48 2.99 21.51
N GLY A 41 -4.82 3.04 21.56
CA GLY A 41 -5.57 4.22 21.99
C GLY A 41 -5.83 5.26 20.90
N PHE A 42 -5.61 4.93 19.62
CA PHE A 42 -5.96 5.82 18.49
C PHE A 42 -7.44 5.73 18.10
N GLY A 43 -8.11 4.63 18.43
CA GLY A 43 -9.43 4.30 17.88
C GLY A 43 -9.36 3.86 16.41
N SER A 44 -10.46 3.36 15.89
CA SER A 44 -10.66 3.05 14.47
C SER A 44 -12.13 2.80 14.20
N ASP A 45 -12.65 3.42 13.15
CA ASP A 45 -14.03 3.24 12.65
C ASP A 45 -14.16 2.02 11.72
N TRP A 46 -13.09 1.29 11.46
CA TRP A 46 -13.11 0.11 10.59
C TRP A 46 -14.15 -0.92 11.03
N SER A 47 -14.92 -1.40 10.07
CA SER A 47 -15.90 -2.48 10.24
C SER A 47 -15.95 -3.32 8.96
N PRO A 48 -16.21 -4.64 9.04
CA PRO A 48 -16.35 -5.50 7.86
C PRO A 48 -17.45 -5.06 6.90
N ASP A 49 -18.49 -4.39 7.42
CA ASP A 49 -19.65 -3.92 6.67
C ASP A 49 -19.50 -2.46 6.19
N PHE A 50 -18.37 -1.83 6.49
CA PHE A 50 -18.17 -0.43 6.16
C PHE A 50 -17.74 -0.30 4.67
N ASN A 51 -18.53 0.45 3.89
CA ASN A 51 -18.14 0.88 2.56
C ASN A 51 -17.10 2.00 2.69
N HIS A 52 -15.84 1.63 2.57
CA HIS A 52 -14.72 2.55 2.66
C HIS A 52 -14.85 3.67 1.62
N GLY A 53 -14.58 4.90 2.02
CA GLY A 53 -14.39 6.02 1.11
C GLY A 53 -13.22 5.75 0.15
N VAL A 54 -13.17 6.47 -0.97
CA VAL A 54 -12.11 6.30 -1.95
C VAL A 54 -10.74 6.56 -1.31
N GLY A 55 -9.92 5.50 -1.20
CA GLY A 55 -8.55 5.57 -0.68
C GLY A 55 -8.40 5.54 0.84
N VAL A 56 -9.48 5.70 1.61
CA VAL A 56 -9.45 5.63 3.08
C VAL A 56 -10.06 4.31 3.52
N ASP A 57 -9.29 3.49 4.22
CA ASP A 57 -9.71 2.19 4.71
C ASP A 57 -10.21 2.28 6.17
N GLN A 58 -9.77 3.31 6.92
CA GLN A 58 -10.23 3.59 8.29
C GLN A 58 -9.86 5.00 8.75
N THR A 59 -10.59 5.50 9.76
CA THR A 59 -10.33 6.79 10.39
C THR A 59 -10.18 6.59 11.89
N THR A 60 -9.19 7.27 12.50
CA THR A 60 -9.00 7.26 13.96
C THR A 60 -9.92 8.23 14.68
N ASP A 61 -10.00 8.14 16.01
CA ASP A 61 -10.78 9.07 16.84
C ASP A 61 -10.31 10.53 16.71
N ASN A 62 -9.05 10.73 16.34
CA ASN A 62 -8.47 12.06 16.04
C ASN A 62 -8.61 12.48 14.58
N ASN A 63 -9.50 11.84 13.83
CA ASN A 63 -9.75 12.11 12.41
C ASN A 63 -8.53 11.89 11.48
N ILE A 64 -7.57 11.06 11.87
CA ILE A 64 -6.48 10.65 10.98
C ILE A 64 -7.01 9.58 10.03
N ARG A 65 -6.97 9.85 8.73
CA ARG A 65 -7.44 8.96 7.67
C ARG A 65 -6.31 8.06 7.20
N ILE A 66 -6.53 6.78 7.20
CA ILE A 66 -5.52 5.75 6.93
C ILE A 66 -5.92 4.91 5.74
N SER A 67 -4.96 4.68 4.84
CA SER A 67 -5.04 3.66 3.81
C SER A 67 -4.12 2.49 4.17
N ASN A 68 -4.65 1.27 4.15
CA ASN A 68 -3.91 0.06 4.45
C ASN A 68 -3.47 -0.64 3.16
N LYS A 69 -2.19 -1.00 3.06
CA LYS A 69 -1.66 -1.69 1.88
C LYS A 69 -0.81 -2.90 2.26
N GLY A 70 -0.92 -3.94 1.47
CA GLY A 70 0.09 -4.99 1.44
C GLY A 70 1.24 -4.56 0.54
N GLY A 71 2.47 -4.95 0.87
CA GLY A 71 3.64 -4.57 0.10
C GLY A 71 4.71 -5.65 0.01
N LYS A 72 5.70 -5.40 -0.84
CA LYS A 72 6.92 -6.19 -0.96
C LYS A 72 8.11 -5.26 -0.88
N VAL A 73 9.01 -5.49 0.08
CA VAL A 73 10.25 -4.73 0.22
C VAL A 73 11.43 -5.49 -0.40
N LEU A 74 12.42 -4.77 -0.90
CA LEU A 74 13.71 -5.35 -1.29
C LEU A 74 14.48 -5.86 -0.04
N GLU A 75 15.44 -6.76 -0.25
CA GLU A 75 16.24 -7.33 0.86
C GLU A 75 17.04 -6.28 1.62
N ASP A 76 17.51 -5.25 0.92
CA ASP A 76 18.27 -4.13 1.50
C ASP A 76 17.36 -3.02 2.08
N LEU A 77 16.05 -3.20 2.02
CA LEU A 77 15.03 -2.25 2.47
C LEU A 77 15.08 -0.87 1.79
N SER A 78 15.76 -0.77 0.66
CA SER A 78 15.90 0.50 -0.08
C SER A 78 14.62 0.93 -0.77
N GLU A 79 13.75 -0.04 -1.10
CA GLU A 79 12.52 0.19 -1.87
C GLU A 79 11.40 -0.77 -1.43
N MET A 80 10.16 -0.31 -1.54
CA MET A 80 8.96 -1.12 -1.33
C MET A 80 7.99 -0.94 -2.49
N THR A 81 7.48 -2.03 -3.05
CA THR A 81 6.40 -2.02 -4.04
C THR A 81 5.04 -2.23 -3.35
N ILE A 82 4.08 -1.37 -3.67
CA ILE A 82 2.67 -1.53 -3.27
C ILE A 82 1.74 -1.50 -4.47
N SER A 83 0.56 -2.11 -4.33
CA SER A 83 -0.54 -1.96 -5.27
C SER A 83 -1.56 -0.93 -4.75
N GLY A 84 -1.93 0.00 -5.60
CA GLY A 84 -2.93 1.03 -5.33
C GLY A 84 -4.29 0.70 -5.93
N SER A 85 -5.04 1.74 -6.31
CA SER A 85 -6.40 1.62 -6.86
C SER A 85 -6.41 1.04 -8.27
N ARG A 86 -7.51 0.34 -8.60
CA ARG A 86 -7.83 -0.03 -9.98
C ARG A 86 -8.59 1.12 -10.64
N LEU A 87 -8.06 1.60 -11.78
CA LEU A 87 -8.52 2.82 -12.46
C LEU A 87 -9.26 2.54 -13.76
N THR A 88 -9.81 1.34 -13.94
CA THR A 88 -10.51 0.91 -15.17
C THR A 88 -11.73 1.76 -15.55
N LYS A 89 -12.38 2.37 -14.56
CA LYS A 89 -13.55 3.25 -14.80
C LYS A 89 -13.14 4.57 -15.46
N HIS A 90 -11.89 4.99 -15.32
CA HIS A 90 -11.33 6.22 -15.83
C HIS A 90 -10.61 5.94 -17.15
N LYS A 91 -11.07 6.52 -18.27
CA LYS A 91 -10.64 6.11 -19.60
C LYS A 91 -9.33 6.76 -20.05
N THR A 92 -9.13 8.01 -19.71
CA THR A 92 -7.91 8.78 -20.03
C THR A 92 -6.96 8.86 -18.85
N ILE A 93 -5.71 9.21 -19.11
CA ILE A 93 -4.76 9.48 -18.01
C ILE A 93 -5.23 10.67 -17.17
N SER A 94 -5.78 11.72 -17.80
CA SER A 94 -6.32 12.88 -17.10
C SER A 94 -7.42 12.51 -16.12
N ASP A 95 -8.40 11.66 -16.55
CA ASP A 95 -9.48 11.19 -15.66
C ASP A 95 -8.92 10.37 -14.48
N LYS A 96 -7.86 9.57 -14.73
CA LYS A 96 -7.22 8.77 -13.69
C LYS A 96 -6.53 9.66 -12.65
N LEU A 97 -5.82 10.68 -13.10
CA LEU A 97 -5.13 11.62 -12.22
C LEU A 97 -6.13 12.49 -11.44
N GLU A 98 -7.21 12.93 -12.07
CA GLU A 98 -8.29 13.64 -11.39
C GLU A 98 -8.90 12.78 -10.27
N PHE A 99 -9.15 11.49 -10.54
CA PHE A 99 -9.59 10.57 -9.49
C PHE A 99 -8.56 10.41 -8.38
N LEU A 100 -7.25 10.32 -8.70
CA LEU A 100 -6.21 10.20 -7.67
C LEU A 100 -6.11 11.45 -6.78
N LYS A 101 -6.47 12.64 -7.29
CA LYS A 101 -6.60 13.87 -6.48
C LYS A 101 -7.71 13.80 -5.43
N THR A 102 -8.73 12.97 -5.66
CA THR A 102 -9.84 12.81 -4.70
C THR A 102 -9.49 11.93 -3.50
N LYS A 103 -8.30 11.34 -3.48
CA LYS A 103 -7.82 10.57 -2.33
C LYS A 103 -7.41 11.50 -1.21
N HIS A 104 -7.87 11.19 -0.02
CA HIS A 104 -7.75 12.08 1.13
C HIS A 104 -7.15 11.39 2.36
N GLU A 105 -6.46 10.27 2.17
CA GLU A 105 -5.71 9.62 3.25
C GLU A 105 -4.58 10.53 3.76
N ASP A 106 -4.36 10.52 5.06
CA ASP A 106 -3.25 11.25 5.70
C ASP A 106 -2.00 10.36 5.75
N TYR A 107 -2.20 9.04 5.98
CA TYR A 107 -1.11 8.06 6.01
C TYR A 107 -1.46 6.79 5.26
N VAL A 108 -0.41 6.18 4.68
CA VAL A 108 -0.46 4.81 4.16
C VAL A 108 0.29 3.92 5.14
N LEU A 109 -0.42 2.95 5.75
CA LEU A 109 0.16 1.95 6.63
C LEU A 109 0.31 0.64 5.88
N CYS A 110 1.56 0.21 5.69
CA CYS A 110 1.88 -0.97 4.90
C CYS A 110 2.31 -2.12 5.78
N LEU A 111 1.83 -3.32 5.45
CA LEU A 111 2.42 -4.57 5.93
C LEU A 111 3.10 -5.26 4.75
N ALA A 112 4.41 -5.35 4.77
CA ALA A 112 5.22 -5.86 3.68
C ALA A 112 6.05 -7.08 4.06
N THR A 113 6.46 -7.86 3.05
CA THR A 113 7.41 -8.97 3.19
C THR A 113 8.57 -8.77 2.22
N ASN A 114 9.76 -9.29 2.53
CA ASN A 114 10.95 -9.00 1.74
C ASN A 114 11.29 -10.02 0.65
N ASN A 115 10.64 -11.18 0.62
CA ASN A 115 10.96 -12.22 -0.36
C ASN A 115 9.81 -13.20 -0.59
N ASP A 116 9.98 -14.05 -1.59
CA ASP A 116 9.05 -15.14 -1.88
C ASP A 116 9.22 -16.31 -0.88
N ASP A 117 10.28 -16.29 -0.08
CA ASP A 117 10.61 -17.32 0.92
C ASP A 117 10.22 -16.91 2.37
N TRP A 118 9.28 -15.96 2.49
CA TRP A 118 8.76 -15.52 3.79
C TRP A 118 8.31 -16.69 4.69
N LYS A 119 7.96 -17.85 4.11
CA LYS A 119 7.59 -19.08 4.85
C LYS A 119 8.70 -19.57 5.79
N LYS A 120 9.97 -19.31 5.46
CA LYS A 120 11.11 -19.69 6.29
C LYS A 120 11.39 -18.66 7.38
N THR A 121 11.24 -17.38 7.05
CA THR A 121 11.64 -16.29 7.96
C THR A 121 10.50 -15.80 8.82
N LYS A 122 9.24 -15.91 8.35
CA LYS A 122 8.05 -15.31 8.97
C LYS A 122 8.30 -13.86 9.41
N LYS A 123 8.96 -13.10 8.54
CA LYS A 123 9.39 -11.73 8.77
C LYS A 123 8.50 -10.77 8.00
N TYR A 124 8.00 -9.76 8.69
CA TYR A 124 7.21 -8.68 8.16
C TYR A 124 7.87 -7.34 8.42
N TYR A 125 7.49 -6.36 7.63
CA TYR A 125 7.87 -4.97 7.81
C TYR A 125 6.61 -4.12 7.90
N PHE A 126 6.47 -3.41 9.00
CA PHE A 126 5.44 -2.39 9.15
C PHE A 126 6.04 -1.06 8.72
N VAL A 127 5.48 -0.47 7.66
CA VAL A 127 5.99 0.77 7.06
C VAL A 127 4.91 1.84 7.11
N VAL A 128 5.30 3.05 7.50
CA VAL A 128 4.44 4.23 7.56
C VAL A 128 4.91 5.24 6.52
N ILE A 129 3.98 5.77 5.75
CA ILE A 129 4.25 6.78 4.72
C ILE A 129 3.24 7.92 4.88
N ASP A 130 3.71 9.18 4.92
CA ASP A 130 2.84 10.35 4.75
C ASP A 130 2.32 10.37 3.31
N SER A 131 0.99 10.30 3.13
CA SER A 131 0.38 10.21 1.81
C SER A 131 0.69 11.41 0.92
N LYS A 132 0.99 12.57 1.50
CA LYS A 132 1.37 13.78 0.76
C LYS A 132 2.67 13.60 -0.04
N LYS A 133 3.53 12.65 0.39
CA LYS A 133 4.75 12.30 -0.36
C LYS A 133 4.46 11.47 -1.62
N LEU A 134 3.22 10.95 -1.78
CA LEU A 134 2.76 10.17 -2.93
C LEU A 134 1.83 11.00 -3.83
N ASN A 135 2.25 12.18 -4.22
CA ASN A 135 1.48 13.15 -5.01
C ASN A 135 1.44 12.78 -6.51
N TYR A 136 0.83 11.67 -6.85
CA TYR A 136 0.73 11.13 -8.22
C TYR A 136 0.19 12.12 -9.25
N SER A 137 -0.74 12.97 -8.85
CA SER A 137 -1.43 13.90 -9.75
C SER A 137 -0.56 15.07 -10.21
N ASP A 138 0.50 15.37 -9.47
CA ASP A 138 1.39 16.50 -9.77
C ASP A 138 2.60 16.06 -10.60
N GLN A 139 2.67 14.77 -10.96
CA GLN A 139 3.76 14.21 -11.75
C GLN A 139 3.45 14.24 -13.25
N ASN A 140 4.53 14.32 -14.05
CA ASN A 140 4.44 14.07 -15.49
C ASN A 140 4.36 12.58 -15.75
N TRP A 141 3.36 12.16 -16.51
CA TRP A 141 3.12 10.76 -16.84
C TRP A 141 3.39 10.50 -18.32
N ASP A 142 4.32 9.60 -18.59
CA ASP A 142 4.69 9.16 -19.93
C ASP A 142 3.89 7.92 -20.35
N GLU A 143 3.57 7.83 -21.64
CA GLU A 143 2.89 6.66 -22.19
C GLU A 143 3.85 5.47 -22.33
N LEU A 144 3.45 4.33 -21.82
CA LEU A 144 4.09 3.06 -22.06
C LEU A 144 3.61 2.48 -23.39
N ILE A 145 4.50 2.39 -24.37
CA ILE A 145 4.18 1.84 -25.69
C ILE A 145 4.60 0.37 -25.78
N GLY A 146 3.68 -0.48 -26.18
CA GLY A 146 3.95 -1.90 -26.38
C GLY A 146 4.97 -2.12 -27.49
N ILE A 147 6.00 -2.94 -27.23
CA ILE A 147 7.11 -3.19 -28.16
C ILE A 147 6.97 -4.51 -28.91
N ARG A 148 6.10 -5.41 -28.48
CA ARG A 148 5.95 -6.78 -29.05
C ARG A 148 4.48 -7.22 -29.17
N GLY A 149 4.25 -8.20 -30.06
CA GLY A 149 2.97 -8.88 -30.17
C GLY A 149 1.81 -7.97 -30.55
N LYS A 150 0.60 -8.28 -30.08
CA LYS A 150 -0.64 -7.55 -30.38
C LYS A 150 -0.69 -6.12 -29.80
N SER A 151 0.21 -5.81 -28.87
CA SER A 151 0.31 -4.49 -28.23
C SER A 151 1.33 -3.57 -28.89
N LYS A 152 2.10 -4.06 -29.90
CA LYS A 152 3.13 -3.25 -30.58
C LYS A 152 2.55 -1.94 -31.11
N GLY A 153 3.17 -0.82 -30.72
CA GLY A 153 2.76 0.53 -31.10
C GLY A 153 1.50 1.05 -30.43
N LYS A 154 0.92 0.33 -29.46
CA LYS A 154 -0.27 0.77 -28.70
C LYS A 154 0.13 1.19 -27.30
N VAL A 155 -0.62 2.13 -26.72
CA VAL A 155 -0.46 2.50 -25.31
C VAL A 155 -0.88 1.32 -24.42
N THR A 156 0.05 0.82 -23.62
CA THR A 156 -0.12 -0.31 -22.69
C THR A 156 -0.25 0.13 -21.25
N GLY A 157 0.00 1.41 -20.97
CA GLY A 157 -0.09 2.00 -19.65
C GLY A 157 0.53 3.38 -19.61
N TRP A 158 0.82 3.83 -18.42
CA TRP A 158 1.50 5.09 -18.14
C TRP A 158 2.45 4.90 -16.96
N GLU A 159 3.54 5.67 -16.96
CA GLU A 159 4.49 5.69 -15.85
C GLU A 159 4.92 7.11 -15.50
N CYS A 160 5.29 7.32 -14.25
CA CYS A 160 5.95 8.54 -13.80
C CYS A 160 7.08 8.20 -12.84
N THR A 161 8.09 9.07 -12.82
CA THR A 161 9.19 9.04 -11.87
C THR A 161 9.21 10.34 -11.09
N SER A 162 9.29 10.22 -9.77
CA SER A 162 9.37 11.35 -8.84
C SER A 162 10.50 11.13 -7.85
N GLU A 163 10.88 12.17 -7.12
CA GLU A 163 11.76 12.01 -5.97
C GLU A 163 11.03 11.19 -4.89
N GLY A 164 11.56 10.01 -4.60
CA GLY A 164 11.04 9.10 -3.59
C GLY A 164 10.04 8.04 -4.06
N PHE A 165 9.52 8.09 -5.29
CA PHE A 165 8.72 6.99 -5.83
C PHE A 165 8.71 6.94 -7.36
N ASN A 166 8.48 5.73 -7.90
CA ASN A 166 8.11 5.48 -9.28
C ASN A 166 6.71 4.87 -9.31
N ALA A 167 5.85 5.31 -10.24
CA ALA A 167 4.52 4.75 -10.34
C ALA A 167 4.17 4.33 -11.77
N LYS A 168 3.36 3.26 -11.88
CA LYS A 168 2.90 2.71 -13.16
C LYS A 168 1.42 2.37 -13.10
N ILE A 169 0.71 2.69 -14.17
CA ILE A 169 -0.68 2.25 -14.40
C ILE A 169 -0.64 1.31 -15.59
N GLN A 170 -0.91 0.02 -15.39
CA GLN A 170 -0.80 -1.00 -16.42
C GLN A 170 -2.19 -1.47 -16.89
N ARG A 171 -2.49 -1.30 -18.19
CA ARG A 171 -3.78 -1.73 -18.79
C ARG A 171 -4.00 -3.23 -18.70
N SER A 172 -2.96 -4.03 -18.89
CA SER A 172 -3.03 -5.50 -18.80
C SER A 172 -3.42 -6.00 -17.41
N MET A 173 -3.30 -5.16 -16.38
CA MET A 173 -3.64 -5.46 -14.99
C MET A 173 -4.86 -4.64 -14.53
N SER A 174 -5.84 -4.43 -15.40
CA SER A 174 -7.05 -3.68 -15.09
C SER A 174 -6.77 -2.24 -14.65
N ASP A 175 -5.84 -1.57 -15.35
CA ASP A 175 -5.39 -0.22 -15.00
C ASP A 175 -5.01 -0.08 -13.51
N GLN A 176 -4.40 -1.13 -12.95
CA GLN A 176 -3.89 -1.13 -11.57
C GLN A 176 -2.75 -0.13 -11.45
N LEU A 177 -2.82 0.73 -10.43
CA LEU A 177 -1.71 1.57 -10.00
C LEU A 177 -0.72 0.71 -9.21
N TRP A 178 0.53 0.72 -9.60
CA TRP A 178 1.66 0.15 -8.88
C TRP A 178 2.63 1.25 -8.52
N THR A 179 3.20 1.19 -7.32
CA THR A 179 4.14 2.20 -6.86
C THR A 179 5.33 1.53 -6.19
N ASP A 180 6.51 1.83 -6.70
CA ASP A 180 7.80 1.51 -6.09
C ASP A 180 8.23 2.73 -5.29
N ILE A 181 8.37 2.57 -3.97
CA ILE A 181 8.55 3.65 -3.01
C ILE A 181 9.93 3.53 -2.40
N SER A 182 10.77 4.55 -2.55
CA SER A 182 12.08 4.61 -1.91
C SER A 182 11.96 4.73 -0.41
N SER A 183 12.85 4.06 0.32
CA SER A 183 12.93 4.19 1.79
C SER A 183 13.22 5.63 2.27
N SER A 184 13.72 6.50 1.38
CA SER A 184 13.96 7.91 1.70
C SER A 184 12.70 8.69 2.10
N ILE A 185 11.51 8.20 1.73
CA ILE A 185 10.23 8.83 2.09
C ILE A 185 9.44 8.05 3.14
N PHE A 186 9.97 6.96 3.69
CA PHE A 186 9.34 6.29 4.82
C PHE A 186 9.41 7.19 6.06
N GLU A 187 8.28 7.34 6.76
CA GLU A 187 8.26 7.99 8.07
C GLU A 187 8.77 7.03 9.16
N GLU A 188 8.34 5.78 9.08
CA GLU A 188 8.73 4.72 10.01
C GLU A 188 8.85 3.39 9.26
N ILE A 189 9.81 2.57 9.69
CA ILE A 189 9.90 1.16 9.28
C ILE A 189 10.27 0.31 10.50
N HIS A 190 9.48 -0.74 10.73
CA HIS A 190 9.67 -1.66 11.87
C HIS A 190 9.69 -3.10 11.39
N GLU A 191 10.74 -3.83 11.71
CA GLU A 191 10.84 -5.26 11.46
C GLU A 191 10.06 -6.04 12.53
N ILE A 192 9.24 -6.99 12.10
CA ILE A 192 8.45 -7.86 12.96
C ILE A 192 8.75 -9.32 12.60
N THR A 193 9.47 -10.00 13.44
CA THR A 193 9.75 -11.44 13.32
C THR A 193 8.78 -12.23 14.18
N ILE A 194 8.16 -13.26 13.57
CA ILE A 194 7.27 -14.21 14.24
C ILE A 194 8.07 -15.46 14.53
N GLY A 195 8.15 -15.83 15.80
CA GLY A 195 8.87 -17.02 16.28
C GLY A 195 8.10 -18.32 16.08
#